data_3f20af4cde4292e75483243c902240cf
#
_entry.id   3f20af4cde4292e75483243c902240cf
#
_cell.length_a   1.000
_cell.length_b   1.000
_cell.length_c   1.000
_cell.angle_alpha   90.00
_cell.angle_beta   90.00
_cell.angle_gamma   90.00
#
_symmetry.space_group_name_H-M   'P 1'
#
loop_
_entity.id
_entity.type
_entity.pdbx_description
1 polymer ?
#
loop_
_entity_poly.entity_id
_entity_poly.type
_entity_poly.pdbx_seq_one_letter_code
_entity_poly.pdbx_strand_id
1 'polypeptide(L)'
;MNKYISITLFVILFSLLTACQSKRDEKSVSQQTDTLAVKSAKAPSRQDSPRYSTAIKGKIEAVREIPVYSRITEQIVMFGIEKTGQRIQKGQVVARLNDTALREKIFHSRAKLEKAEFQYQAILMGQGYKHGHLDAAPENIKQLARINSGYNEANAELHELEHQLSYCTIIAPISGAVSKIRNTLYGAAQPGEALFYIVDTEHLKVSFDVLENELANYQIGTSVSVATVAYPSEQHTATVSAISPVIDDNGMVHIEATLEPHPHLAPGMTAFITVKRIE
;
A
#
# COMPACT_ATOMS: atom_id res chain seq x y z
N MET A 1 49.87 -16.55 -14.21
CA MET A 1 50.99 -15.56 -14.16
C MET A 1 50.34 -14.19 -14.35
N ASN A 2 50.27 -13.37 -13.35
CA ASN A 2 49.77 -11.99 -13.15
C ASN A 2 48.72 -11.85 -12.07
N LYS A 3 49.17 -12.04 -10.81
CA LYS A 3 48.39 -11.74 -9.59
C LYS A 3 49.17 -10.82 -8.61
N TYR A 4 50.10 -9.99 -9.08
CA TYR A 4 50.94 -9.17 -8.18
C TYR A 4 51.24 -7.77 -8.71
N ILE A 5 50.27 -7.00 -9.22
CA ILE A 5 50.45 -5.57 -9.58
C ILE A 5 49.23 -4.76 -9.11
N SER A 6 48.89 -4.78 -7.84
CA SER A 6 47.85 -3.86 -7.30
C SER A 6 48.04 -3.49 -5.82
N ILE A 7 49.20 -3.72 -5.21
CA ILE A 7 49.43 -3.45 -3.78
C ILE A 7 50.49 -2.39 -3.51
N THR A 8 51.09 -1.77 -4.51
CA THR A 8 52.18 -0.80 -4.32
C THR A 8 51.85 0.66 -4.59
N LEU A 9 50.55 1.03 -4.73
CA LEU A 9 50.16 2.45 -4.98
C LEU A 9 49.37 3.09 -3.84
N PHE A 10 49.36 2.53 -2.63
CA PHE A 10 48.57 3.07 -1.50
C PHE A 10 49.39 3.48 -0.28
N VAL A 11 50.71 3.58 -0.37
CA VAL A 11 51.60 3.89 0.78
C VAL A 11 52.33 5.25 0.68
N ILE A 12 52.13 6.07 -0.35
CA ILE A 12 52.79 7.38 -0.48
C ILE A 12 51.77 8.51 -0.51
N LEU A 13 50.95 8.67 0.53
CA LEU A 13 50.20 9.92 0.74
C LEU A 13 49.81 10.13 2.23
N PHE A 14 50.75 9.82 3.15
CA PHE A 14 50.51 10.05 4.58
C PHE A 14 51.77 10.58 5.28
N SER A 15 52.33 11.69 4.77
CA SER A 15 53.33 12.46 5.51
C SER A 15 53.34 13.88 4.97
N LEU A 16 52.63 14.79 5.66
CA LEU A 16 52.90 16.25 5.70
C LEU A 16 51.73 16.97 6.32
N LEU A 17 51.72 17.07 7.66
CA LEU A 17 51.01 18.12 8.40
C LEU A 17 51.49 18.09 9.85
N THR A 18 52.69 18.69 10.05
CA THR A 18 53.16 19.09 11.39
C THR A 18 53.22 20.61 11.45
N ALA A 19 52.74 21.11 12.56
CA ALA A 19 53.11 22.35 13.24
C ALA A 19 52.62 23.70 12.70
N CYS A 20 51.73 24.31 13.47
CA CYS A 20 51.95 25.69 13.95
C CYS A 20 51.18 25.93 15.24
N GLN A 21 51.91 25.91 16.37
CA GLN A 21 51.57 26.52 17.65
C GLN A 21 52.04 27.97 17.62
N SER A 22 51.19 28.94 17.99
CA SER A 22 51.66 30.27 18.41
C SER A 22 50.67 30.89 19.41
N LYS A 23 51.09 30.88 20.62
CA LYS A 23 51.26 31.91 21.68
C LYS A 23 50.11 32.84 21.98
N ARG A 24 49.67 32.71 23.26
CA ARG A 24 49.01 33.72 24.09
C ARG A 24 49.84 35.01 24.18
N ASP A 25 49.16 36.15 24.17
CA ASP A 25 49.57 37.34 24.86
C ASP A 25 48.34 37.96 25.56
N GLU A 26 48.41 37.96 26.92
CA GLU A 26 47.59 38.78 27.78
C GLU A 26 48.02 40.25 27.68
N LYS A 27 47.06 41.15 27.55
CA LYS A 27 47.22 42.54 28.01
C LYS A 27 45.90 43.08 28.55
N SER A 28 45.88 43.23 29.85
CA SER A 28 44.95 44.04 30.65
C SER A 28 45.10 45.53 30.34
N VAL A 29 44.01 46.26 30.11
CA VAL A 29 43.87 47.68 30.36
C VAL A 29 42.41 48.06 30.63
N SER A 30 42.17 48.44 31.87
CA SER A 30 41.30 49.42 32.54
C SER A 30 40.12 50.03 31.77
N GLN A 31 38.98 49.92 32.42
CA GLN A 31 37.85 50.85 32.66
C GLN A 31 37.82 52.16 31.90
N GLN A 32 36.75 52.39 31.19
CA GLN A 32 36.10 53.70 31.13
C GLN A 32 34.56 53.49 30.94
N THR A 33 33.85 53.94 31.96
CA THR A 33 32.40 54.09 32.05
C THR A 33 31.92 55.17 31.10
N ASP A 34 31.15 54.87 30.13
CA ASP A 34 30.27 55.81 29.43
C ASP A 34 28.86 55.30 29.38
N THR A 35 28.02 55.96 30.17
CA THR A 35 26.58 55.78 30.25
C THR A 35 25.92 56.34 29.00
N LEU A 36 25.58 55.44 28.04
CA LEU A 36 24.65 55.78 26.98
C LEU A 36 23.35 54.97 27.12
N ALA A 37 22.28 55.70 27.38
CA ALA A 37 20.93 55.20 27.50
C ALA A 37 20.53 54.43 26.20
N VAL A 38 20.50 53.09 26.28
CA VAL A 38 19.93 52.25 25.22
C VAL A 38 18.42 52.30 25.39
N LYS A 39 17.76 53.00 24.46
CA LYS A 39 16.32 52.91 24.22
C LYS A 39 15.92 51.44 24.13
N SER A 40 15.13 50.97 25.09
CA SER A 40 14.50 49.65 25.10
C SER A 40 13.72 49.49 23.80
N ALA A 41 14.30 48.79 22.83
CA ALA A 41 13.57 48.26 21.71
C ALA A 41 12.66 47.13 22.21
N LYS A 42 11.37 47.37 22.24
CA LYS A 42 10.31 46.39 22.52
C LYS A 42 10.56 45.17 21.66
N ALA A 43 10.94 44.06 22.29
CA ALA A 43 11.07 42.76 21.62
C ALA A 43 9.75 42.46 20.87
N PRO A 44 9.80 41.94 19.63
CA PRO A 44 8.60 41.54 18.96
C PRO A 44 7.90 40.52 19.85
N SER A 45 6.63 40.79 20.13
CA SER A 45 5.76 39.86 20.84
C SER A 45 5.87 38.47 20.18
N ARG A 46 6.29 37.47 20.96
CA ARG A 46 6.14 36.07 20.55
C ARG A 46 4.70 35.91 20.09
N GLN A 47 4.52 35.69 18.80
CA GLN A 47 3.25 35.19 18.26
C GLN A 47 2.89 33.98 19.12
N ASP A 48 1.70 34.03 19.72
CA ASP A 48 1.12 32.94 20.46
C ASP A 48 1.12 31.70 19.58
N SER A 49 2.11 30.86 19.76
CA SER A 49 2.00 29.47 19.34
C SER A 49 0.81 28.90 20.09
N PRO A 50 -0.16 28.29 19.41
CA PRO A 50 -1.31 27.72 20.10
C PRO A 50 -0.81 26.81 21.22
N ARG A 51 -1.28 27.07 22.45
CA ARG A 51 -0.91 26.31 23.65
C ARG A 51 -1.56 24.93 23.57
N TYR A 52 -0.89 24.00 22.88
CA TYR A 52 -1.25 22.57 22.92
C TYR A 52 -0.68 21.92 24.20
N SER A 53 -0.99 22.47 25.37
CA SER A 53 -0.43 21.95 26.62
C SER A 53 -1.02 20.59 27.06
N THR A 54 -1.93 20.00 26.26
CA THR A 54 -2.51 18.67 26.47
C THR A 54 -2.81 17.96 25.12
N ALA A 55 -2.18 18.38 24.03
CA ALA A 55 -2.42 17.76 22.73
C ALA A 55 -1.56 16.52 22.59
N ILE A 56 -2.19 15.39 22.34
CA ILE A 56 -1.54 14.11 22.06
C ILE A 56 -1.14 14.07 20.62
N LYS A 57 0.10 13.63 20.34
CA LYS A 57 0.58 13.45 18.97
C LYS A 57 0.06 12.14 18.41
N GLY A 58 -0.53 12.20 17.21
CA GLY A 58 -0.99 11.06 16.46
C GLY A 58 -0.67 11.17 14.98
N LYS A 59 -1.19 10.23 14.21
CA LYS A 59 -0.99 10.13 12.77
C LYS A 59 -2.31 9.89 12.06
N ILE A 60 -2.53 10.60 10.96
CA ILE A 60 -3.65 10.32 10.07
C ILE A 60 -3.28 9.14 9.19
N GLU A 61 -4.16 8.16 9.10
CA GLU A 61 -3.99 6.96 8.29
C GLU A 61 -5.22 6.72 7.42
N ALA A 62 -5.01 6.12 6.27
CA ALA A 62 -6.13 5.58 5.51
C ALA A 62 -6.65 4.33 6.21
N VAL A 63 -7.97 4.14 6.21
CA VAL A 63 -8.56 2.90 6.74
C VAL A 63 -8.08 1.69 5.96
N ARG A 64 -7.78 1.87 4.65
CA ARG A 64 -7.31 0.81 3.77
C ARG A 64 -6.17 1.30 2.88
N GLU A 65 -5.06 0.59 2.89
CA GLU A 65 -4.00 0.64 1.88
C GLU A 65 -3.86 -0.78 1.32
N ILE A 66 -4.21 -0.98 0.07
CA ILE A 66 -4.26 -2.31 -0.55
C ILE A 66 -3.21 -2.41 -1.64
N PRO A 67 -2.28 -3.38 -1.55
CA PRO A 67 -1.39 -3.71 -2.65
C PRO A 67 -2.15 -4.43 -3.77
N VAL A 68 -1.87 -4.06 -5.00
CA VAL A 68 -2.40 -4.71 -6.20
C VAL A 68 -1.33 -5.62 -6.77
N TYR A 69 -1.63 -6.92 -6.81
CA TYR A 69 -0.71 -7.97 -7.23
C TYR A 69 -1.11 -8.57 -8.59
N SER A 70 -0.12 -9.13 -9.29
CA SER A 70 -0.37 -10.16 -10.30
C SER A 70 -0.52 -11.53 -9.64
N ARG A 71 -1.31 -12.41 -10.26
CA ARG A 71 -1.43 -13.82 -9.88
C ARG A 71 -0.57 -14.77 -10.71
N ILE A 72 -0.05 -14.26 -11.83
CA ILE A 72 0.79 -15.00 -12.77
C ILE A 72 2.03 -14.18 -13.13
N THR A 73 3.06 -14.88 -13.59
CA THR A 73 4.28 -14.23 -14.09
C THR A 73 4.13 -13.99 -15.58
N GLU A 74 3.96 -12.73 -15.97
CA GLU A 74 3.87 -12.33 -17.38
C GLU A 74 4.31 -10.86 -17.56
N GLN A 75 4.60 -10.49 -18.81
CA GLN A 75 4.95 -9.11 -19.15
C GLN A 75 3.70 -8.21 -19.14
N ILE A 76 3.83 -7.01 -18.62
CA ILE A 76 2.79 -5.99 -18.61
C ILE A 76 2.73 -5.34 -20.00
N VAL A 77 1.63 -5.55 -20.75
CA VAL A 77 1.42 -4.97 -22.07
C VAL A 77 0.56 -3.71 -22.06
N MET A 78 -0.17 -3.47 -20.98
CA MET A 78 -0.88 -2.23 -20.72
C MET A 78 -0.80 -1.90 -19.22
N PHE A 79 -0.39 -0.69 -18.91
CA PHE A 79 -0.31 -0.21 -17.53
C PHE A 79 -1.01 1.15 -17.45
N GLY A 80 -2.20 1.17 -16.88
CA GLY A 80 -3.07 2.35 -16.78
C GLY A 80 -2.70 3.30 -15.64
N ILE A 81 -1.55 3.06 -14.98
CA ILE A 81 -1.05 3.86 -13.87
C ILE A 81 0.14 4.69 -14.36
N GLU A 82 -0.07 6.00 -14.45
CA GLU A 82 0.94 6.92 -14.97
C GLU A 82 1.72 7.62 -13.84
N LYS A 83 1.04 7.94 -12.73
CA LYS A 83 1.62 8.72 -11.64
C LYS A 83 1.02 8.40 -10.27
N THR A 84 1.81 8.63 -9.25
CA THR A 84 1.33 8.64 -7.86
C THR A 84 0.29 9.74 -7.66
N GLY A 85 -0.75 9.46 -6.88
CA GLY A 85 -1.89 10.36 -6.67
C GLY A 85 -2.98 10.24 -7.72
N GLN A 86 -2.80 9.44 -8.78
CA GLN A 86 -3.85 9.15 -9.76
C GLN A 86 -5.05 8.49 -9.08
N ARG A 87 -6.25 9.02 -9.30
CA ARG A 87 -7.47 8.41 -8.79
C ARG A 87 -7.90 7.24 -9.66
N ILE A 88 -8.32 6.17 -9.02
CA ILE A 88 -8.82 4.94 -9.65
C ILE A 88 -10.17 4.57 -9.03
N GLN A 89 -11.02 3.97 -9.83
CA GLN A 89 -12.31 3.44 -9.37
C GLN A 89 -12.24 1.92 -9.19
N LYS A 90 -12.98 1.41 -8.21
CA LYS A 90 -13.16 -0.04 -8.03
C LYS A 90 -13.67 -0.68 -9.32
N GLY A 91 -13.05 -1.81 -9.73
CA GLY A 91 -13.38 -2.51 -10.98
C GLY A 91 -12.70 -1.94 -12.23
N GLN A 92 -12.04 -0.80 -12.16
CA GLN A 92 -11.28 -0.25 -13.29
C GLN A 92 -10.12 -1.18 -13.65
N VAL A 93 -9.94 -1.44 -14.96
CA VAL A 93 -8.77 -2.16 -15.46
C VAL A 93 -7.54 -1.29 -15.31
N VAL A 94 -6.56 -1.76 -14.54
CA VAL A 94 -5.34 -1.02 -14.19
C VAL A 94 -4.08 -1.55 -14.87
N ALA A 95 -4.09 -2.84 -15.24
CA ALA A 95 -3.03 -3.43 -16.04
C ALA A 95 -3.56 -4.61 -16.87
N ARG A 96 -2.89 -4.88 -18.00
CA ARG A 96 -3.07 -6.11 -18.76
C ARG A 96 -1.71 -6.75 -18.97
N LEU A 97 -1.69 -8.06 -18.78
CA LEU A 97 -0.51 -8.88 -19.01
C LEU A 97 -0.58 -9.51 -20.41
N ASN A 98 0.55 -9.95 -20.91
CA ASN A 98 0.62 -10.67 -22.18
C ASN A 98 -0.14 -11.99 -22.06
N ASP A 99 -1.17 -12.15 -22.88
CA ASP A 99 -2.06 -13.32 -22.86
C ASP A 99 -1.93 -14.19 -24.11
N THR A 100 -0.99 -13.87 -25.01
CA THR A 100 -0.84 -14.53 -26.32
C THR A 100 -0.67 -16.02 -26.18
N ALA A 101 0.28 -16.47 -25.36
CA ALA A 101 0.57 -17.89 -25.15
C ALA A 101 -0.62 -18.63 -24.51
N LEU A 102 -1.36 -17.98 -23.61
CA LEU A 102 -2.57 -18.57 -23.00
C LEU A 102 -3.70 -18.71 -24.00
N ARG A 103 -3.90 -17.72 -24.87
CA ARG A 103 -4.92 -17.81 -25.94
C ARG A 103 -4.63 -18.95 -26.90
N GLU A 104 -3.38 -19.17 -27.27
CA GLU A 104 -2.99 -20.31 -28.12
C GLU A 104 -3.26 -21.64 -27.41
N LYS A 105 -2.91 -21.76 -26.11
CA LYS A 105 -3.22 -22.96 -25.32
C LYS A 105 -4.74 -23.22 -25.26
N ILE A 106 -5.54 -22.18 -25.03
CA ILE A 106 -7.00 -22.26 -25.00
C ILE A 106 -7.54 -22.74 -26.37
N PHE A 107 -7.01 -22.22 -27.48
CA PHE A 107 -7.39 -22.65 -28.80
C PHE A 107 -7.16 -24.16 -29.00
N HIS A 108 -5.99 -24.66 -28.61
CA HIS A 108 -5.69 -26.10 -28.68
C HIS A 108 -6.54 -26.93 -27.71
N SER A 109 -6.79 -26.45 -26.50
CA SER A 109 -7.63 -27.14 -25.52
C SER A 109 -9.09 -27.22 -25.97
N ARG A 110 -9.62 -26.20 -26.66
CA ARG A 110 -10.96 -26.23 -27.27
C ARG A 110 -11.08 -27.29 -28.33
N ALA A 111 -10.09 -27.43 -29.22
CA ALA A 111 -10.06 -28.50 -30.22
C ALA A 111 -9.99 -29.89 -29.58
N LYS A 112 -9.26 -30.02 -28.45
CA LYS A 112 -9.20 -31.26 -27.67
C LYS A 112 -10.57 -31.61 -27.04
N LEU A 113 -11.24 -30.61 -26.49
CA LEU A 113 -12.59 -30.79 -25.93
C LEU A 113 -13.61 -31.17 -27.01
N GLU A 114 -13.59 -30.52 -28.16
CA GLU A 114 -14.44 -30.85 -29.29
C GLU A 114 -14.25 -32.30 -29.73
N LYS A 115 -13.00 -32.76 -29.86
CA LYS A 115 -12.69 -34.16 -30.14
C LYS A 115 -13.26 -35.09 -29.07
N ALA A 116 -13.10 -34.77 -27.79
CA ALA A 116 -13.64 -35.59 -26.70
C ALA A 116 -15.16 -35.62 -26.69
N GLU A 117 -15.81 -34.51 -27.06
CA GLU A 117 -17.26 -34.44 -27.21
C GLU A 117 -17.77 -35.34 -28.35
N PHE A 118 -17.10 -35.35 -29.51
CA PHE A 118 -17.43 -36.31 -30.57
C PHE A 118 -17.28 -37.76 -30.11
N GLN A 119 -16.23 -38.08 -29.37
CA GLN A 119 -16.05 -39.41 -28.80
C GLN A 119 -17.14 -39.77 -27.78
N TYR A 120 -17.53 -38.83 -26.92
CA TYR A 120 -18.65 -39.01 -26.00
C TYR A 120 -19.95 -39.33 -26.72
N GLN A 121 -20.29 -38.57 -27.78
CA GLN A 121 -21.48 -38.84 -28.60
C GLN A 121 -21.38 -40.19 -29.29
N ALA A 122 -20.22 -40.55 -29.84
CA ALA A 122 -20.02 -41.84 -30.50
C ALA A 122 -20.20 -43.03 -29.53
N ILE A 123 -19.73 -42.90 -28.28
CA ILE A 123 -19.92 -43.94 -27.25
C ILE A 123 -21.41 -44.09 -26.93
N LEU A 124 -22.17 -43.01 -26.78
CA LEU A 124 -23.62 -43.10 -26.54
C LEU A 124 -24.37 -43.71 -27.73
N MET A 125 -24.01 -43.32 -28.95
CA MET A 125 -24.60 -43.95 -30.17
C MET A 125 -24.29 -45.44 -30.26
N GLY A 126 -23.08 -45.85 -29.87
CA GLY A 126 -22.68 -47.25 -29.77
C GLY A 126 -23.49 -48.06 -28.74
N GLN A 127 -24.07 -47.37 -27.74
CA GLN A 127 -24.99 -47.96 -26.74
C GLN A 127 -26.46 -47.99 -27.23
N GLY A 128 -26.73 -47.56 -28.48
CA GLY A 128 -28.07 -47.59 -29.09
C GLY A 128 -28.88 -46.29 -28.97
N TYR A 129 -28.33 -45.22 -28.43
CA TYR A 129 -28.97 -43.90 -28.38
C TYR A 129 -28.82 -43.20 -29.72
N LYS A 130 -29.91 -42.57 -30.22
CA LYS A 130 -29.91 -41.90 -31.54
C LYS A 130 -29.33 -40.50 -31.42
N HIS A 131 -28.64 -40.06 -32.47
CA HIS A 131 -28.23 -38.66 -32.61
C HIS A 131 -29.44 -37.71 -32.45
N GLY A 132 -29.34 -36.65 -31.69
CA GLY A 132 -30.45 -35.74 -31.35
C GLY A 132 -31.31 -36.18 -30.15
N HIS A 133 -31.12 -37.39 -29.64
CA HIS A 133 -31.81 -37.94 -28.45
C HIS A 133 -30.82 -38.56 -27.43
N LEU A 134 -29.58 -38.07 -27.39
CA LEU A 134 -28.55 -38.56 -26.50
C LEU A 134 -28.88 -38.23 -25.02
N ASP A 135 -29.69 -37.20 -24.77
CA ASP A 135 -30.17 -36.84 -23.44
C ASP A 135 -31.08 -37.90 -22.81
N ALA A 136 -31.66 -38.79 -23.60
CA ALA A 136 -32.45 -39.89 -23.10
C ALA A 136 -31.64 -41.01 -22.41
N ALA A 137 -30.29 -40.98 -22.55
CA ALA A 137 -29.42 -41.91 -21.85
C ALA A 137 -29.47 -41.71 -20.33
N PRO A 138 -29.53 -42.78 -19.52
CA PRO A 138 -29.44 -42.68 -18.09
C PRO A 138 -28.11 -41.99 -17.62
N GLU A 139 -28.16 -41.31 -16.49
CA GLU A 139 -27.00 -40.49 -16.05
C GLU A 139 -25.74 -41.30 -15.77
N ASN A 140 -25.88 -42.53 -15.27
CA ASN A 140 -24.75 -43.45 -15.09
C ASN A 140 -24.06 -43.81 -16.43
N ILE A 141 -24.81 -43.98 -17.52
CA ILE A 141 -24.27 -44.25 -18.86
C ILE A 141 -23.59 -42.99 -19.41
N LYS A 142 -24.20 -41.83 -19.25
CA LYS A 142 -23.59 -40.55 -19.63
C LYS A 142 -22.29 -40.28 -18.88
N GLN A 143 -22.27 -40.56 -17.57
CA GLN A 143 -21.08 -40.38 -16.76
C GLN A 143 -19.93 -41.31 -17.19
N LEU A 144 -20.24 -42.57 -17.46
CA LEU A 144 -19.24 -43.52 -17.96
C LEU A 144 -18.73 -43.10 -19.35
N ALA A 145 -19.63 -42.66 -20.24
CA ALA A 145 -19.24 -42.16 -21.56
C ALA A 145 -18.36 -40.91 -21.48
N ARG A 146 -18.63 -39.96 -20.56
CA ARG A 146 -17.76 -38.75 -20.32
C ARG A 146 -16.36 -39.15 -19.83
N ILE A 147 -16.27 -40.13 -18.93
CA ILE A 147 -14.98 -40.62 -18.43
C ILE A 147 -14.22 -41.29 -19.60
N ASN A 148 -14.86 -42.23 -20.33
CA ASN A 148 -14.19 -43.01 -21.36
C ASN A 148 -13.81 -42.17 -22.60
N SER A 149 -14.50 -41.07 -22.87
CA SER A 149 -14.17 -40.13 -23.95
C SER A 149 -13.05 -39.13 -23.58
N GLY A 150 -12.69 -39.02 -22.31
CA GLY A 150 -11.79 -37.94 -21.78
C GLY A 150 -12.46 -36.56 -21.77
N TYR A 151 -13.80 -36.49 -21.90
CA TYR A 151 -14.53 -35.20 -21.90
C TYR A 151 -14.32 -34.41 -20.63
N ASN A 152 -14.41 -35.08 -19.47
CA ASN A 152 -14.24 -34.40 -18.18
C ASN A 152 -12.85 -33.79 -18.02
N GLU A 153 -11.81 -34.50 -18.45
CA GLU A 153 -10.43 -34.04 -18.42
C GLU A 153 -10.19 -32.84 -19.34
N ALA A 154 -10.66 -32.96 -20.60
CA ALA A 154 -10.51 -31.87 -21.56
C ALA A 154 -11.28 -30.61 -21.16
N ASN A 155 -12.47 -30.76 -20.58
CA ASN A 155 -13.28 -29.67 -20.07
C ASN A 155 -12.61 -29.00 -18.85
N ALA A 156 -12.06 -29.77 -17.92
CA ALA A 156 -11.35 -29.26 -16.77
C ALA A 156 -10.07 -28.46 -17.17
N GLU A 157 -9.32 -29.01 -18.17
CA GLU A 157 -8.14 -28.32 -18.70
C GLU A 157 -8.50 -26.98 -19.35
N LEU A 158 -9.59 -26.92 -20.13
CA LEU A 158 -10.05 -25.68 -20.73
C LEU A 158 -10.45 -24.64 -19.67
N HIS A 159 -11.23 -25.05 -18.67
CA HIS A 159 -11.63 -24.16 -17.58
C HIS A 159 -10.44 -23.60 -16.81
N GLU A 160 -9.42 -24.41 -16.54
CA GLU A 160 -8.19 -23.96 -15.86
C GLU A 160 -7.48 -22.89 -16.70
N LEU A 161 -7.33 -23.10 -18.01
CA LEU A 161 -6.71 -22.11 -18.90
C LEU A 161 -7.52 -20.81 -19.01
N GLU A 162 -8.86 -20.91 -19.08
CA GLU A 162 -9.74 -19.73 -19.10
C GLU A 162 -9.66 -18.96 -17.77
N HIS A 163 -9.52 -19.66 -16.65
CA HIS A 163 -9.30 -19.04 -15.34
C HIS A 163 -7.95 -18.33 -15.28
N GLN A 164 -6.87 -18.93 -15.78
CA GLN A 164 -5.56 -18.29 -15.91
C GLN A 164 -5.62 -17.06 -16.82
N LEU A 165 -6.38 -17.12 -17.93
CA LEU A 165 -6.58 -15.97 -18.81
C LEU A 165 -7.25 -14.81 -18.08
N SER A 166 -8.18 -15.08 -17.17
CA SER A 166 -8.82 -14.04 -16.36
C SER A 166 -7.81 -13.24 -15.51
N TYR A 167 -6.71 -13.88 -15.11
CA TYR A 167 -5.64 -13.25 -14.33
C TYR A 167 -4.75 -12.31 -15.16
N CYS A 168 -4.81 -12.38 -16.50
CA CYS A 168 -4.11 -11.43 -17.35
C CYS A 168 -4.73 -10.02 -17.32
N THR A 169 -5.95 -9.88 -16.80
CA THR A 169 -6.59 -8.57 -16.62
C THR A 169 -6.62 -8.22 -15.14
N ILE A 170 -5.86 -7.21 -14.75
CA ILE A 170 -5.75 -6.75 -13.36
C ILE A 170 -6.70 -5.58 -13.17
N ILE A 171 -7.60 -5.71 -12.20
CA ILE A 171 -8.60 -4.70 -11.86
C ILE A 171 -8.35 -4.13 -10.46
N ALA A 172 -8.73 -2.87 -10.24
CA ALA A 172 -8.66 -2.22 -8.95
C ALA A 172 -9.67 -2.83 -7.95
N PRO A 173 -9.22 -3.34 -6.78
CA PRO A 173 -10.11 -3.94 -5.79
C PRO A 173 -10.95 -2.92 -5.02
N ILE A 174 -10.45 -1.68 -4.90
CA ILE A 174 -11.13 -0.55 -4.24
C ILE A 174 -10.96 0.72 -5.07
N SER A 175 -11.81 1.73 -4.81
CA SER A 175 -11.58 3.10 -5.26
C SER A 175 -10.57 3.78 -4.33
N GLY A 176 -9.77 4.72 -4.87
CA GLY A 176 -8.78 5.45 -4.09
C GLY A 176 -7.74 6.14 -4.95
N ALA A 177 -6.63 6.53 -4.34
CA ALA A 177 -5.48 7.13 -5.00
C ALA A 177 -4.30 6.15 -5.06
N VAL A 178 -3.57 6.18 -6.16
CA VAL A 178 -2.36 5.35 -6.34
C VAL A 178 -1.24 5.85 -5.43
N SER A 179 -0.60 4.95 -4.71
CA SER A 179 0.64 5.18 -4.00
C SER A 179 1.68 4.12 -4.37
N LYS A 180 2.96 4.43 -4.20
CA LYS A 180 4.07 3.46 -4.28
C LYS A 180 4.04 2.59 -5.55
N ILE A 181 4.15 3.19 -6.73
CA ILE A 181 4.28 2.46 -8.00
C ILE A 181 5.60 1.66 -7.97
N ARG A 182 5.51 0.35 -8.20
CA ARG A 182 6.64 -0.59 -8.14
C ARG A 182 6.98 -1.18 -9.49
N ASN A 183 6.07 -1.13 -10.45
CA ASN A 183 6.23 -1.72 -11.77
C ASN A 183 5.94 -0.69 -12.87
N THR A 184 6.32 -1.01 -14.10
CA THR A 184 6.18 -0.14 -15.27
C THR A 184 5.64 -0.92 -16.47
N LEU A 185 5.21 -0.19 -17.50
CA LEU A 185 4.89 -0.80 -18.79
C LEU A 185 6.08 -1.61 -19.32
N TYR A 186 5.82 -2.78 -19.85
CA TYR A 186 6.79 -3.79 -20.30
C TYR A 186 7.65 -4.42 -19.19
N GLY A 187 7.44 -4.07 -17.94
CA GLY A 187 8.01 -4.79 -16.80
C GLY A 187 7.39 -6.19 -16.64
N ALA A 188 8.10 -7.07 -15.96
CA ALA A 188 7.57 -8.37 -15.58
C ALA A 188 6.73 -8.24 -14.31
N ALA A 189 5.48 -8.69 -14.35
CA ALA A 189 4.67 -8.88 -13.17
C ALA A 189 4.97 -10.26 -12.56
N GLN A 190 5.10 -10.34 -11.24
CA GLN A 190 5.38 -11.60 -10.53
C GLN A 190 4.37 -11.79 -9.38
N PRO A 191 3.93 -13.02 -9.11
CA PRO A 191 3.10 -13.32 -7.95
C PRO A 191 3.83 -12.96 -6.65
N GLY A 192 3.11 -12.31 -5.73
CA GLY A 192 3.68 -11.87 -4.45
C GLY A 192 4.35 -10.49 -4.48
N GLU A 193 4.62 -9.92 -5.65
CA GLU A 193 5.13 -8.56 -5.79
C GLU A 193 4.01 -7.58 -6.15
N ALA A 194 3.84 -6.54 -5.33
CA ALA A 194 2.86 -5.51 -5.61
C ALA A 194 3.27 -4.68 -6.82
N LEU A 195 2.38 -4.49 -7.78
CA LEU A 195 2.58 -3.58 -8.91
C LEU A 195 2.52 -2.13 -8.46
N PHE A 196 1.58 -1.83 -7.58
CA PHE A 196 1.38 -0.54 -6.92
C PHE A 196 0.43 -0.73 -5.74
N TYR A 197 0.19 0.36 -4.98
CA TYR A 197 -0.74 0.37 -3.86
C TYR A 197 -1.88 1.34 -4.14
N ILE A 198 -3.08 1.03 -3.67
CA ILE A 198 -4.23 1.91 -3.66
C ILE A 198 -4.52 2.30 -2.21
N VAL A 199 -4.57 3.60 -1.95
CA VAL A 199 -4.91 4.18 -0.66
C VAL A 199 -6.33 4.73 -0.72
N ASP A 200 -7.16 4.32 0.21
CA ASP A 200 -8.49 4.88 0.39
C ASP A 200 -8.38 6.30 0.98
N THR A 201 -8.67 7.30 0.17
CA THR A 201 -8.59 8.71 0.59
C THR A 201 -9.92 9.26 1.10
N GLU A 202 -10.99 8.46 1.03
CA GLU A 202 -12.33 8.85 1.45
C GLU A 202 -12.64 8.39 2.89
N HIS A 203 -11.93 7.37 3.38
CA HIS A 203 -12.08 6.86 4.73
C HIS A 203 -10.76 7.01 5.47
N LEU A 204 -10.71 7.99 6.37
CA LEU A 204 -9.55 8.30 7.16
C LEU A 204 -9.78 7.96 8.63
N LYS A 205 -8.70 7.61 9.31
CA LYS A 205 -8.64 7.48 10.75
C LYS A 205 -7.45 8.24 11.29
N VAL A 206 -7.52 8.67 12.53
CA VAL A 206 -6.37 9.14 13.27
C VAL A 206 -6.03 8.12 14.33
N SER A 207 -4.77 7.73 14.40
CA SER A 207 -4.22 6.82 15.39
C SER A 207 -3.32 7.60 16.36
N PHE A 208 -3.47 7.35 17.65
CA PHE A 208 -2.69 7.98 18.71
C PHE A 208 -2.64 7.09 19.94
N ASP A 209 -1.61 7.32 20.76
CA ASP A 209 -1.38 6.54 21.97
C ASP A 209 -1.60 7.41 23.19
N VAL A 210 -2.30 6.90 24.19
CA VAL A 210 -2.59 7.59 25.47
C VAL A 210 -2.03 6.80 26.64
N LEU A 211 -1.68 7.48 27.73
CA LEU A 211 -1.28 6.82 28.95
C LEU A 211 -2.48 6.09 29.60
N GLU A 212 -2.21 4.95 30.25
CA GLU A 212 -3.22 4.16 30.96
C GLU A 212 -4.07 4.98 31.92
N ASN A 213 -3.44 5.93 32.64
CA ASN A 213 -4.14 6.82 33.59
C ASN A 213 -5.09 7.83 32.92
N GLU A 214 -4.94 8.07 31.62
CA GLU A 214 -5.79 8.97 30.83
C GLU A 214 -6.91 8.22 30.10
N LEU A 215 -6.83 6.88 30.06
CA LEU A 215 -7.76 6.03 29.32
C LEU A 215 -9.23 6.26 29.70
N ALA A 216 -9.50 6.60 30.97
CA ALA A 216 -10.85 6.90 31.46
C ALA A 216 -11.54 8.05 30.72
N ASN A 217 -10.78 8.93 30.06
CA ASN A 217 -11.32 10.05 29.27
C ASN A 217 -11.75 9.63 27.86
N TYR A 218 -11.46 8.39 27.44
CA TYR A 218 -11.72 7.89 26.09
C TYR A 218 -12.66 6.68 26.15
N GLN A 219 -13.77 6.80 25.45
CA GLN A 219 -14.71 5.71 25.23
C GLN A 219 -15.05 5.65 23.75
N ILE A 220 -15.48 4.49 23.25
CA ILE A 220 -16.00 4.38 21.88
C ILE A 220 -17.16 5.38 21.74
N GLY A 221 -17.10 6.21 20.70
CA GLY A 221 -18.03 7.31 20.48
C GLY A 221 -17.58 8.67 21.05
N THR A 222 -16.49 8.74 21.82
CA THR A 222 -15.95 10.02 22.29
C THR A 222 -15.50 10.88 21.12
N SER A 223 -15.93 12.15 21.11
CA SER A 223 -15.51 13.13 20.10
C SER A 223 -14.18 13.78 20.49
N VAL A 224 -13.22 13.77 19.57
CA VAL A 224 -11.91 14.39 19.73
C VAL A 224 -11.69 15.44 18.65
N SER A 225 -10.98 16.51 18.98
CA SER A 225 -10.55 17.52 18.01
C SER A 225 -9.17 17.19 17.48
N VAL A 226 -9.02 17.25 16.15
CA VAL A 226 -7.79 16.89 15.43
C VAL A 226 -7.32 18.10 14.64
N ALA A 227 -6.09 18.54 14.89
CA ALA A 227 -5.42 19.58 14.09
C ALA A 227 -4.15 18.99 13.46
N THR A 228 -3.88 19.31 12.21
CA THR A 228 -2.68 18.80 11.52
C THR A 228 -1.54 19.81 11.60
N VAL A 229 -0.31 19.32 11.50
CA VAL A 229 0.89 20.19 11.44
C VAL A 229 0.85 21.09 10.19
N ALA A 230 0.31 20.56 9.09
CA ALA A 230 0.23 21.30 7.81
C ALA A 230 -0.81 22.43 7.84
N TYR A 231 -1.90 22.25 8.60
CA TYR A 231 -3.02 23.20 8.69
C TYR A 231 -3.40 23.42 10.17
N PRO A 232 -2.56 24.10 10.97
CA PRO A 232 -2.75 24.18 12.42
C PRO A 232 -3.96 25.02 12.86
N SER A 233 -4.48 25.87 11.98
CA SER A 233 -5.69 26.67 12.22
C SER A 233 -7.00 25.91 11.95
N GLU A 234 -6.92 24.78 11.26
CA GLU A 234 -8.09 23.96 10.94
C GLU A 234 -8.26 22.87 11.98
N GLN A 235 -9.46 22.80 12.54
CA GLN A 235 -9.82 21.76 13.49
C GLN A 235 -10.86 20.83 12.87
N HIS A 236 -10.54 19.56 12.87
CA HIS A 236 -11.42 18.50 12.39
C HIS A 236 -11.94 17.71 13.58
N THR A 237 -13.15 17.20 13.47
CA THR A 237 -13.73 16.33 14.50
C THR A 237 -13.50 14.88 14.10
N ALA A 238 -12.99 14.08 15.04
CA ALA A 238 -12.92 12.63 14.89
C ALA A 238 -13.70 11.96 16.03
N THR A 239 -14.20 10.76 15.78
CA THR A 239 -14.94 9.97 16.78
C THR A 239 -14.17 8.69 17.08
N VAL A 240 -13.87 8.44 18.36
CA VAL A 240 -13.18 7.22 18.79
C VAL A 240 -13.98 6.00 18.34
N SER A 241 -13.35 5.19 17.51
CA SER A 241 -13.94 3.99 16.91
C SER A 241 -13.39 2.69 17.47
N ALA A 242 -12.14 2.70 17.95
CA ALA A 242 -11.52 1.53 18.54
C ALA A 242 -10.52 1.94 19.63
N ILE A 243 -10.42 1.11 20.65
CA ILE A 243 -9.44 1.21 21.74
C ILE A 243 -8.78 -0.16 21.86
N SER A 244 -7.45 -0.20 21.81
CA SER A 244 -6.72 -1.45 21.97
C SER A 244 -7.02 -2.09 23.34
N PRO A 245 -7.29 -3.38 23.40
CA PRO A 245 -7.46 -4.09 24.67
C PRO A 245 -6.11 -4.39 25.36
N VAL A 246 -4.99 -4.04 24.73
CA VAL A 246 -3.63 -4.31 25.23
C VAL A 246 -2.93 -3.00 25.51
N ILE A 247 -2.33 -2.91 26.69
CA ILE A 247 -1.43 -1.84 27.11
C ILE A 247 -0.01 -2.28 26.72
N ASP A 248 0.76 -1.40 26.09
CA ASP A 248 2.14 -1.68 25.71
C ASP A 248 3.11 -1.64 26.92
N ASP A 249 4.37 -2.04 26.70
CA ASP A 249 5.39 -2.06 27.75
C ASP A 249 5.74 -0.67 28.33
N ASN A 250 5.29 0.41 27.70
CA ASN A 250 5.45 1.78 28.14
C ASN A 250 4.23 2.33 28.89
N GLY A 251 3.20 1.50 29.11
CA GLY A 251 1.95 1.91 29.72
C GLY A 251 1.05 2.75 28.79
N MET A 252 1.20 2.57 27.47
CA MET A 252 0.40 3.29 26.47
C MET A 252 -0.70 2.38 25.91
N VAL A 253 -1.85 2.98 25.62
CA VAL A 253 -3.00 2.35 24.99
C VAL A 253 -3.22 2.97 23.62
N HIS A 254 -3.28 2.15 22.58
CA HIS A 254 -3.53 2.60 21.23
C HIS A 254 -5.01 2.87 20.99
N ILE A 255 -5.32 4.06 20.47
CA ILE A 255 -6.68 4.50 20.16
C ILE A 255 -6.76 4.88 18.68
N GLU A 256 -7.84 4.44 18.04
CA GLU A 256 -8.21 4.87 16.70
C GLU A 256 -9.50 5.67 16.72
N ALA A 257 -9.52 6.78 16.00
CA ALA A 257 -10.73 7.57 15.81
C ALA A 257 -11.01 7.77 14.32
N THR A 258 -12.28 7.57 13.92
CA THR A 258 -12.73 7.82 12.55
C THR A 258 -12.77 9.32 12.30
N LEU A 259 -12.17 9.73 11.20
CA LEU A 259 -12.04 11.12 10.77
C LEU A 259 -12.89 11.34 9.52
N GLU A 260 -13.67 12.42 9.50
CA GLU A 260 -14.40 12.79 8.30
C GLU A 260 -13.43 13.24 7.20
N PRO A 261 -13.66 12.82 5.94
CA PRO A 261 -12.78 13.17 4.83
C PRO A 261 -12.82 14.68 4.58
N HIS A 262 -11.65 15.27 4.39
CA HIS A 262 -11.49 16.68 4.06
C HIS A 262 -10.36 16.86 3.04
N PRO A 263 -10.46 17.81 2.09
CA PRO A 263 -9.45 18.00 1.05
C PRO A 263 -8.02 18.28 1.56
N HIS A 264 -7.91 18.85 2.77
CA HIS A 264 -6.62 19.17 3.40
C HIS A 264 -6.09 18.02 4.28
N LEU A 265 -6.81 16.91 4.39
CA LEU A 265 -6.38 15.75 5.14
C LEU A 265 -5.81 14.68 4.20
N ALA A 266 -4.63 14.20 4.52
CA ALA A 266 -3.99 13.13 3.77
C ALA A 266 -3.38 12.08 4.71
N PRO A 267 -3.46 10.80 4.33
CA PRO A 267 -2.75 9.73 5.06
C PRO A 267 -1.26 10.05 5.20
N GLY A 268 -0.72 9.80 6.38
CA GLY A 268 0.67 10.08 6.72
C GLY A 268 0.91 11.39 7.43
N MET A 269 -0.07 12.30 7.49
CA MET A 269 0.06 13.57 8.21
C MET A 269 0.15 13.34 9.71
N THR A 270 1.03 14.12 10.35
CA THR A 270 1.07 14.22 11.82
C THR A 270 -0.08 15.10 12.29
N ALA A 271 -0.78 14.62 13.31
CA ALA A 271 -1.90 15.31 13.92
C ALA A 271 -1.67 15.53 15.43
N PHE A 272 -2.34 16.55 15.96
CA PHE A 272 -2.47 16.81 17.38
C PHE A 272 -3.93 16.61 17.79
N ILE A 273 -4.13 15.75 18.77
CA ILE A 273 -5.45 15.34 19.23
C ILE A 273 -5.71 15.95 20.60
N THR A 274 -6.87 16.56 20.77
CA THR A 274 -7.37 17.08 22.04
C THR A 274 -8.77 16.52 22.32
N VAL A 275 -9.00 16.07 23.55
CA VAL A 275 -10.35 15.66 23.98
C VAL A 275 -11.22 16.91 24.07
N LYS A 276 -12.37 16.89 23.45
CA LYS A 276 -13.41 17.88 23.71
C LYS A 276 -14.02 17.58 25.08
N ARG A 277 -13.60 18.29 26.15
CA ARG A 277 -14.32 18.19 27.43
C ARG A 277 -15.75 18.68 27.19
N ILE A 278 -16.68 17.79 27.43
CA ILE A 278 -18.09 18.17 27.56
C ILE A 278 -18.17 18.84 28.94
N GLU A 279 -18.36 20.19 28.95
CA GLU A 279 -18.70 20.93 30.15
C GLU A 279 -20.10 20.58 30.61
#